data_7fcdeaf9bc0235bae520fab7ff16edea
#
_entry.id   7fcdeaf9bc0235bae520fab7ff16edea
#
_cell.length_a   1.000
_cell.length_b   1.000
_cell.length_c   1.000
_cell.angle_alpha   90.00
_cell.angle_beta   90.00
_cell.angle_gamma   90.00
#
_symmetry.space_group_name_H-M   'P 1'
#
loop_
_entity.id
_entity.type
_entity.pdbx_description
1 polymer ?
#
loop_
_entity_poly.entity_id
_entity_poly.type
_entity_poly.pdbx_seq_one_letter_code
_entity_poly.pdbx_strand_id
1 'polypeptide(L)'
;MGWTVGAEAVDSDVAVALWRAYYTEVSDRWYLLHEGRATDPDELERGIAGSDGAELVPPGGQLLVARYDGEPVGCAGVRLLDVGTAELTRVFLYQRMRGKGGAAVLVAGAEDAARALGAARLVLDTRSDLVEARRLYMRLGYTETEPHNSSRYADHWFCKRLDVAPGSVREI
;
A
#
# COMPACT_ATOMS: atom_id res chain seq x y z
N MET A 1 14.53 -8.31 17.10
CA MET A 1 15.07 -7.46 16.05
C MET A 1 14.54 -7.93 14.74
N GLY A 2 14.57 -7.11 13.75
CA GLY A 2 13.96 -7.40 12.46
C GLY A 2 12.73 -6.56 12.20
N TRP A 3 11.78 -7.13 11.51
CA TRP A 3 10.61 -6.41 11.01
C TRP A 3 9.55 -6.23 12.09
N THR A 4 9.01 -5.00 12.16
CA THR A 4 7.76 -4.68 12.86
C THR A 4 6.87 -3.84 11.95
N VAL A 5 5.55 -3.96 12.10
CA VAL A 5 4.56 -3.17 11.37
C VAL A 5 3.56 -2.63 12.39
N GLY A 6 3.29 -1.34 12.33
CA GLY A 6 2.36 -0.70 13.25
C GLY A 6 1.63 0.48 12.65
N ALA A 7 0.54 0.85 13.28
CA ALA A 7 -0.26 2.01 12.91
C ALA A 7 0.53 3.31 13.06
N GLU A 8 0.32 4.25 12.13
CA GLU A 8 0.99 5.55 12.13
C GLU A 8 0.00 6.63 11.70
N ALA A 9 0.10 7.79 12.32
CA ALA A 9 -0.68 8.94 11.89
C ALA A 9 -0.18 9.46 10.54
N VAL A 10 -1.10 9.81 9.65
CA VAL A 10 -0.76 10.23 8.27
C VAL A 10 0.03 11.53 8.21
N ASP A 11 -0.04 12.35 9.24
CA ASP A 11 0.65 13.64 9.38
C ASP A 11 1.94 13.57 10.21
N SER A 12 2.36 12.39 10.65
CA SER A 12 3.64 12.24 11.34
C SER A 12 4.80 12.55 10.39
N ASP A 13 5.94 12.98 10.94
CA ASP A 13 7.15 13.24 10.15
C ASP A 13 7.58 12.00 9.36
N VAL A 14 7.45 10.82 9.96
CA VAL A 14 7.75 9.53 9.32
C VAL A 14 6.82 9.28 8.14
N ALA A 15 5.51 9.45 8.32
CA ALA A 15 4.52 9.25 7.26
C ALA A 15 4.73 10.21 6.09
N VAL A 16 4.98 11.48 6.39
CA VAL A 16 5.23 12.52 5.37
C VAL A 16 6.49 12.20 4.56
N ALA A 17 7.58 11.79 5.22
CA ALA A 17 8.81 11.41 4.55
C ALA A 17 8.64 10.17 3.64
N LEU A 18 7.92 9.17 4.10
CA LEU A 18 7.62 7.95 3.33
C LEU A 18 6.71 8.23 2.13
N TRP A 19 5.71 9.10 2.30
CA TRP A 19 4.84 9.51 1.20
C TRP A 19 5.63 10.22 0.10
N ARG A 20 6.52 11.14 0.48
CA ARG A 20 7.40 11.83 -0.47
C ARG A 20 8.28 10.85 -1.23
N ALA A 21 8.93 9.92 -0.53
CA ALA A 21 9.81 8.92 -1.14
C ALA A 21 9.05 8.00 -2.10
N TYR A 22 7.88 7.53 -1.70
CA TYR A 22 7.01 6.69 -2.53
C TYR A 22 6.55 7.43 -3.79
N TYR A 23 5.97 8.61 -3.63
CA TYR A 23 5.45 9.40 -4.75
C TYR A 23 6.55 9.74 -5.75
N THR A 24 7.70 10.15 -5.25
CA THR A 24 8.86 10.49 -6.09
C THR A 24 9.31 9.29 -6.92
N GLU A 25 9.46 8.11 -6.31
CA GLU A 25 9.88 6.91 -7.02
C GLU A 25 8.88 6.49 -8.11
N VAL A 26 7.60 6.43 -7.79
CA VAL A 26 6.60 5.98 -8.77
C VAL A 26 6.36 6.99 -9.88
N SER A 27 6.41 8.28 -9.57
CA SER A 27 6.29 9.34 -10.56
C SER A 27 7.49 9.37 -11.52
N ASP A 28 8.71 9.40 -10.97
CA ASP A 28 9.93 9.40 -11.77
C ASP A 28 10.04 8.17 -12.66
N ARG A 29 9.67 7.01 -12.15
CA ARG A 29 9.68 5.76 -12.92
C ARG A 29 8.71 5.84 -14.11
N TRP A 30 7.53 6.43 -13.93
CA TRP A 30 6.57 6.64 -15.00
C TRP A 30 7.12 7.59 -16.09
N TYR A 31 7.67 8.74 -15.68
CA TYR A 31 8.22 9.73 -16.61
C TYR A 31 9.46 9.23 -17.34
N LEU A 32 10.34 8.49 -16.68
CA LEU A 32 11.49 7.86 -17.32
C LEU A 32 11.05 6.85 -18.39
N LEU A 33 10.02 6.07 -18.12
CA LEU A 33 9.50 5.08 -19.07
C LEU A 33 8.83 5.74 -20.28
N HIS A 34 8.01 6.78 -20.07
CA HIS A 34 7.16 7.35 -21.12
C HIS A 34 7.77 8.56 -21.82
N GLU A 35 8.63 9.31 -21.14
CA GLU A 35 9.16 10.59 -21.63
C GLU A 35 10.69 10.69 -21.55
N GLY A 36 11.37 9.69 -21.02
CA GLY A 36 12.85 9.66 -20.93
C GLY A 36 13.45 10.68 -19.95
N ARG A 37 12.66 11.21 -19.04
CA ARG A 37 13.09 12.19 -18.03
C ARG A 37 12.44 11.91 -16.68
N ALA A 38 13.03 12.46 -15.61
CA ALA A 38 12.40 12.47 -14.29
C ALA A 38 11.23 13.46 -14.24
N THR A 39 10.42 13.39 -13.20
CA THR A 39 9.31 14.31 -12.97
C THR A 39 9.82 15.75 -12.85
N ASP A 40 9.12 16.69 -13.47
CA ASP A 40 9.38 18.11 -13.24
C ASP A 40 9.24 18.44 -11.75
N PRO A 41 10.22 19.19 -11.14
CA PRO A 41 10.20 19.44 -9.70
C PRO A 41 8.94 20.12 -9.18
N ASP A 42 8.37 21.07 -9.94
CA ASP A 42 7.15 21.77 -9.50
C ASP A 42 5.92 20.86 -9.60
N GLU A 43 5.86 20.02 -10.62
CA GLU A 43 4.81 19.01 -10.77
C GLU A 43 4.90 17.98 -9.65
N LEU A 44 6.11 17.54 -9.30
CA LEU A 44 6.35 16.61 -8.20
C LEU A 44 5.81 17.18 -6.88
N GLU A 45 6.13 18.42 -6.55
CA GLU A 45 5.66 19.06 -5.32
C GLU A 45 4.13 19.21 -5.29
N ARG A 46 3.52 19.57 -6.42
CA ARG A 46 2.05 19.62 -6.52
C ARG A 46 1.41 18.24 -6.30
N GLY A 47 2.01 17.21 -6.89
CA GLY A 47 1.52 15.83 -6.73
C GLY A 47 1.63 15.33 -5.30
N ILE A 48 2.75 15.59 -4.64
CA ILE A 48 2.96 15.21 -3.22
C ILE A 48 1.93 15.94 -2.33
N ALA A 49 1.72 17.21 -2.56
CA ALA A 49 0.75 18.02 -1.79
C ALA A 49 -0.71 17.67 -2.10
N GLY A 50 -0.97 17.02 -3.24
CA GLY A 50 -2.32 16.69 -3.71
C GLY A 50 -3.03 15.59 -2.93
N SER A 51 -2.34 14.89 -2.05
CA SER A 51 -2.93 13.85 -1.19
C SER A 51 -2.35 13.93 0.21
N ASP A 52 -3.19 14.28 1.16
CA ASP A 52 -2.83 14.36 2.58
C ASP A 52 -3.04 13.04 3.34
N GLY A 53 -3.60 12.01 2.67
CA GLY A 53 -3.88 10.73 3.28
C GLY A 53 -5.11 10.71 4.18
N ALA A 54 -6.01 11.67 4.06
CA ALA A 54 -7.19 11.77 4.92
C ALA A 54 -8.04 10.49 4.92
N GLU A 55 -8.06 9.74 3.83
CA GLU A 55 -8.75 8.45 3.72
C GLU A 55 -8.08 7.32 4.53
N LEU A 56 -6.86 7.52 4.98
CA LEU A 56 -6.09 6.54 5.77
C LEU A 56 -6.15 6.81 7.28
N VAL A 57 -7.23 7.44 7.72
CA VAL A 57 -7.49 7.78 9.12
C VAL A 57 -8.63 6.90 9.65
N PRO A 58 -8.49 6.28 10.84
CA PRO A 58 -9.58 5.52 11.45
C PRO A 58 -10.83 6.38 11.67
N PRO A 59 -12.04 5.80 11.56
CA PRO A 59 -12.37 4.39 11.39
C PRO A 59 -12.47 3.91 9.93
N GLY A 60 -12.29 4.80 8.95
CA GLY A 60 -12.45 4.47 7.53
C GLY A 60 -11.19 3.93 6.87
N GLY A 61 -10.04 4.08 7.50
CA GLY A 61 -8.76 3.66 6.98
C GLY A 61 -7.68 3.58 8.05
N GLN A 62 -6.49 3.19 7.64
CA GLN A 62 -5.31 3.12 8.50
C GLN A 62 -4.04 3.19 7.66
N LEU A 63 -3.09 4.00 8.10
CA LEU A 63 -1.72 3.96 7.60
C LEU A 63 -0.87 3.07 8.52
N LEU A 64 -0.03 2.25 7.91
CA LEU A 64 0.93 1.38 8.59
C LEU A 64 2.34 1.75 8.18
N VAL A 65 3.25 1.68 9.14
CA VAL A 65 4.69 1.87 8.89
C VAL A 65 5.42 0.59 9.27
N ALA A 66 6.27 0.14 8.35
CA ALA A 66 7.19 -0.96 8.59
C ALA A 66 8.52 -0.40 9.11
N ARG A 67 9.03 -1.02 10.16
CA ARG A 67 10.34 -0.70 10.73
C ARG A 67 11.22 -1.95 10.70
N TYR A 68 12.49 -1.72 10.43
CA TYR A 68 13.52 -2.76 10.53
C TYR A 68 14.52 -2.32 11.60
N ASP A 69 14.62 -3.13 12.66
CA ASP A 69 15.42 -2.78 13.85
C ASP A 69 15.10 -1.38 14.39
N GLY A 70 13.81 -1.00 14.37
CA GLY A 70 13.30 0.26 14.87
C GLY A 70 13.32 1.42 13.88
N GLU A 71 14.03 1.30 12.76
CA GLU A 71 14.09 2.35 11.73
C GLU A 71 12.89 2.26 10.78
N PRO A 72 12.16 3.36 10.54
CA PRO A 72 11.06 3.37 9.57
C PRO A 72 11.62 3.22 8.15
N VAL A 73 11.16 2.20 7.42
CA VAL A 73 11.70 1.85 6.10
C VAL A 73 10.65 1.60 5.04
N GLY A 74 9.38 1.62 5.39
CA GLY A 74 8.30 1.41 4.43
C GLY A 74 6.93 1.72 5.00
N CYS A 75 5.92 1.70 4.15
CA CYS A 75 4.54 1.95 4.52
C CYS A 75 3.56 1.18 3.67
N ALA A 76 2.32 1.08 4.16
CA ALA A 76 1.16 0.65 3.41
C ALA A 76 -0.09 1.32 3.99
N GLY A 77 -1.06 1.62 3.15
CA GLY A 77 -2.34 2.14 3.56
C GLY A 77 -3.47 1.17 3.24
N VAL A 78 -4.49 1.17 4.08
CA VAL A 78 -5.76 0.49 3.80
C VAL A 78 -6.90 1.46 4.03
N ARG A 79 -7.92 1.40 3.18
CA ARG A 79 -9.14 2.19 3.33
C ARG A 79 -10.36 1.36 2.97
N LEU A 80 -11.46 1.57 3.67
CA LEU A 80 -12.73 0.96 3.32
C LEU A 80 -13.29 1.60 2.05
N LEU A 81 -13.70 0.78 1.10
CA LEU A 81 -14.44 1.21 -0.08
C LEU A 81 -15.94 1.06 0.13
N ASP A 82 -16.33 -0.02 0.79
CA ASP A 82 -17.71 -0.34 1.16
C ASP A 82 -17.73 -1.31 2.33
N VAL A 83 -18.91 -1.82 2.67
CA VAL A 83 -19.07 -2.85 3.70
C VAL A 83 -18.39 -4.14 3.23
N GLY A 84 -17.30 -4.49 3.87
CA GLY A 84 -16.60 -5.75 3.64
C GLY A 84 -15.46 -5.68 2.63
N THR A 85 -15.25 -4.56 1.93
CA THR A 85 -14.14 -4.40 0.98
C THR A 85 -13.24 -3.24 1.39
N ALA A 86 -11.95 -3.50 1.49
CA ALA A 86 -10.92 -2.47 1.68
C ALA A 86 -9.96 -2.46 0.49
N GLU A 87 -9.32 -1.32 0.29
CA GLU A 87 -8.29 -1.13 -0.74
C GLU A 87 -6.92 -0.99 -0.07
N LEU A 88 -5.96 -1.75 -0.59
CA LEU A 88 -4.55 -1.63 -0.25
C LEU A 88 -3.93 -0.57 -1.16
N THR A 89 -3.27 0.41 -0.58
CA THR A 89 -2.66 1.54 -1.30
C THR A 89 -1.34 1.94 -0.65
N ARG A 90 -0.53 2.75 -1.33
CA ARG A 90 0.74 3.28 -0.81
C ARG A 90 1.72 2.21 -0.31
N VAL A 91 1.78 1.05 -0.94
CA VAL A 91 2.74 0.00 -0.56
C VAL A 91 4.13 0.40 -1.05
N PHE A 92 5.04 0.60 -0.11
CA PHE A 92 6.38 1.09 -0.39
C PHE A 92 7.39 0.57 0.61
N LEU A 93 8.56 0.19 0.10
CA LEU A 93 9.80 -0.02 0.87
C LEU A 93 10.93 0.74 0.20
N TYR A 94 11.79 1.37 0.98
CA TYR A 94 13.04 1.90 0.44
C TYR A 94 13.80 0.81 -0.31
N GLN A 95 14.39 1.17 -1.45
CA GLN A 95 15.08 0.22 -2.33
C GLN A 95 16.14 -0.61 -1.59
N ARG A 96 16.90 0.02 -0.68
CA ARG A 96 17.91 -0.66 0.14
C ARG A 96 17.37 -1.76 1.04
N MET A 97 16.06 -1.76 1.29
CA MET A 97 15.39 -2.74 2.17
C MET A 97 14.66 -3.84 1.40
N ARG A 98 14.65 -3.79 0.09
CA ARG A 98 13.99 -4.81 -0.74
C ARG A 98 14.78 -6.11 -0.76
N GLY A 99 14.09 -7.23 -0.97
CA GLY A 99 14.70 -8.55 -0.97
C GLY A 99 14.99 -9.14 0.41
N LYS A 100 14.46 -8.53 1.48
CA LYS A 100 14.65 -8.97 2.87
C LYS A 100 13.36 -9.45 3.54
N GLY A 101 12.33 -9.73 2.76
CA GLY A 101 11.05 -10.22 3.27
C GLY A 101 10.10 -9.15 3.83
N GLY A 102 10.48 -7.88 3.80
CA GLY A 102 9.72 -6.80 4.42
C GLY A 102 8.38 -6.52 3.74
N ALA A 103 8.30 -6.66 2.42
CA ALA A 103 7.06 -6.44 1.70
C ALA A 103 5.97 -7.44 2.10
N ALA A 104 6.32 -8.71 2.30
CA ALA A 104 5.38 -9.73 2.78
C ALA A 104 4.89 -9.42 4.21
N VAL A 105 5.78 -9.00 5.10
CA VAL A 105 5.43 -8.58 6.46
C VAL A 105 4.50 -7.36 6.44
N LEU A 106 4.80 -6.39 5.60
CA LEU A 106 4.02 -5.16 5.47
C LEU A 106 2.61 -5.44 4.94
N VAL A 107 2.49 -6.26 3.89
CA VAL A 107 1.19 -6.64 3.33
C VAL A 107 0.38 -7.48 4.33
N ALA A 108 1.01 -8.39 5.07
CA ALA A 108 0.34 -9.14 6.13
C ALA A 108 -0.21 -8.20 7.22
N GLY A 109 0.55 -7.18 7.62
CA GLY A 109 0.08 -6.16 8.55
C GLY A 109 -1.09 -5.35 8.01
N ALA A 110 -1.06 -5.03 6.71
CA ALA A 110 -2.17 -4.35 6.04
C ALA A 110 -3.42 -5.23 5.98
N GLU A 111 -3.28 -6.52 5.75
CA GLU A 111 -4.41 -7.47 5.78
C GLU A 111 -5.03 -7.53 7.18
N ASP A 112 -4.22 -7.55 8.24
CA ASP A 112 -4.71 -7.51 9.63
C ASP A 112 -5.44 -6.19 9.92
N ALA A 113 -4.92 -5.07 9.46
CA ALA A 113 -5.58 -3.76 9.60
C ALA A 113 -6.91 -3.73 8.85
N ALA A 114 -6.97 -4.29 7.64
CA ALA A 114 -8.20 -4.39 6.88
C ALA A 114 -9.26 -5.22 7.60
N ARG A 115 -8.87 -6.35 8.20
CA ARG A 115 -9.78 -7.16 9.04
C ARG A 115 -10.29 -6.37 10.25
N ALA A 116 -9.43 -5.61 10.89
CA ALA A 116 -9.80 -4.76 12.03
C ALA A 116 -10.81 -3.67 11.63
N LEU A 117 -10.77 -3.19 10.40
CA LEU A 117 -11.76 -2.27 9.84
C LEU A 117 -13.06 -2.96 9.41
N GLY A 118 -13.14 -4.27 9.49
CA GLY A 118 -14.32 -5.07 9.12
C GLY A 118 -14.31 -5.60 7.70
N ALA A 119 -13.19 -5.49 6.98
CA ALA A 119 -13.10 -5.99 5.60
C ALA A 119 -12.96 -7.52 5.56
N ALA A 120 -13.67 -8.14 4.64
CA ALA A 120 -13.56 -9.55 4.29
C ALA A 120 -12.75 -9.75 3.00
N ARG A 121 -12.44 -8.67 2.30
CA ARG A 121 -11.76 -8.68 1.01
C ARG A 121 -10.85 -7.46 0.89
N LEU A 122 -9.66 -7.66 0.35
CA LEU A 122 -8.72 -6.60 0.06
C LEU A 122 -8.48 -6.54 -1.45
N VAL A 123 -8.61 -5.35 -2.02
CA VAL A 123 -8.38 -5.09 -3.44
C VAL A 123 -7.24 -4.10 -3.62
N LEU A 124 -6.61 -4.13 -4.76
CA LEU A 124 -5.55 -3.19 -5.11
C LEU A 124 -5.47 -3.01 -6.62
N ASP A 125 -4.84 -1.93 -7.04
CA ASP A 125 -4.41 -1.75 -8.42
C ASP A 125 -2.92 -1.45 -8.50
N THR A 126 -2.33 -1.71 -9.65
CA THR A 126 -0.92 -1.43 -9.91
C THR A 126 -0.68 -1.19 -11.40
N ARG A 127 0.51 -0.70 -11.73
CA ARG A 127 0.91 -0.43 -13.12
C ARG A 127 1.65 -1.63 -13.72
N SER A 128 1.61 -1.76 -15.05
CA SER A 128 2.31 -2.82 -15.79
C SER A 128 3.83 -2.78 -15.61
N ASP A 129 4.41 -1.61 -15.45
CA ASP A 129 5.86 -1.45 -15.26
C ASP A 129 6.36 -1.88 -13.87
N LEU A 130 5.44 -2.00 -12.89
CA LEU A 130 5.76 -2.45 -11.54
C LEU A 130 5.72 -3.98 -11.45
N VAL A 131 6.57 -4.64 -12.21
CA VAL A 131 6.59 -6.12 -12.34
C VAL A 131 6.86 -6.80 -10.99
N GLU A 132 7.74 -6.25 -10.19
CA GLU A 132 8.08 -6.77 -8.86
C GLU A 132 6.89 -6.74 -7.91
N ALA A 133 6.07 -5.69 -7.96
CA ALA A 133 4.84 -5.58 -7.18
C ALA A 133 3.81 -6.64 -7.60
N ARG A 134 3.60 -6.80 -8.89
CA ARG A 134 2.67 -7.80 -9.43
C ARG A 134 3.06 -9.21 -9.00
N ARG A 135 4.34 -9.56 -9.09
CA ARG A 135 4.85 -10.86 -8.65
C ARG A 135 4.66 -11.08 -7.15
N LEU A 136 4.91 -10.04 -6.35
CA LEU A 136 4.70 -10.07 -4.91
C LEU A 136 3.25 -10.42 -4.58
N TYR A 137 2.29 -9.69 -5.15
CA TYR A 137 0.86 -9.90 -4.86
C TYR A 137 0.41 -11.30 -5.26
N MET A 138 0.84 -11.79 -6.41
CA MET A 138 0.52 -13.16 -6.84
C MET A 138 1.08 -14.20 -5.86
N ARG A 139 2.31 -14.03 -5.38
CA ARG A 139 2.89 -14.93 -4.37
C ARG A 139 2.13 -14.89 -3.03
N LEU A 140 1.56 -13.73 -2.68
CA LEU A 140 0.84 -13.55 -1.43
C LEU A 140 -0.63 -13.96 -1.53
N GLY A 141 -1.05 -14.57 -2.64
CA GLY A 141 -2.39 -15.12 -2.80
C GLY A 141 -3.41 -14.19 -3.42
N TYR A 142 -2.99 -13.06 -3.97
CA TYR A 142 -3.86 -12.16 -4.73
C TYR A 142 -4.07 -12.71 -6.13
N THR A 143 -5.29 -12.61 -6.63
CA THR A 143 -5.65 -12.99 -8.00
C THR A 143 -6.07 -11.77 -8.78
N GLU A 144 -5.68 -11.73 -10.05
CA GLU A 144 -6.08 -10.66 -10.95
C GLU A 144 -7.59 -10.70 -11.19
N THR A 145 -8.22 -9.53 -11.22
CA THR A 145 -9.67 -9.39 -11.28
C THR A 145 -10.06 -8.21 -12.16
N GLU A 146 -11.37 -8.05 -12.37
CA GLU A 146 -11.92 -6.90 -13.06
C GLU A 146 -11.63 -5.60 -12.29
N PRO A 147 -11.52 -4.46 -12.99
CA PRO A 147 -11.32 -3.16 -12.34
C PRO A 147 -12.40 -2.84 -11.32
N HIS A 148 -11.99 -2.44 -10.12
CA HIS A 148 -12.86 -1.89 -9.08
C HIS A 148 -12.88 -0.36 -9.08
N ASN A 149 -12.05 0.27 -9.91
CA ASN A 149 -11.99 1.71 -10.10
C ASN A 149 -11.60 2.05 -11.54
N SER A 150 -11.60 3.34 -11.86
CA SER A 150 -11.17 3.87 -13.15
C SER A 150 -9.88 4.69 -13.04
N SER A 151 -8.97 4.29 -12.17
CA SER A 151 -7.69 4.97 -11.97
C SER A 151 -6.92 5.07 -13.29
N ARG A 152 -6.49 6.29 -13.65
CA ARG A 152 -5.79 6.59 -14.88
C ARG A 152 -4.49 5.83 -15.05
N TYR A 153 -3.80 5.54 -13.95
CA TYR A 153 -2.47 4.91 -13.97
C TYR A 153 -2.53 3.42 -13.66
N ALA A 154 -3.70 2.86 -13.37
CA ALA A 154 -3.85 1.45 -13.10
C ALA A 154 -3.95 0.65 -14.40
N ASP A 155 -3.24 -0.46 -14.46
CA ASP A 155 -3.23 -1.40 -15.58
C ASP A 155 -3.68 -2.80 -15.16
N HIS A 156 -3.54 -3.12 -13.87
CA HIS A 156 -3.86 -4.42 -13.29
C HIS A 156 -4.57 -4.24 -11.96
N TRP A 157 -5.58 -5.07 -11.72
CA TRP A 157 -6.38 -5.09 -10.50
C TRP A 157 -6.32 -6.47 -9.87
N PHE A 158 -6.17 -6.51 -8.55
CA PHE A 158 -6.02 -7.75 -7.78
C PHE A 158 -6.96 -7.76 -6.60
N CYS A 159 -7.34 -8.97 -6.17
CA CYS A 159 -8.22 -9.19 -5.04
C CYS A 159 -7.74 -10.39 -4.23
N LYS A 160 -7.89 -10.31 -2.91
CA LYS A 160 -7.69 -11.43 -1.99
C LYS A 160 -8.82 -11.45 -0.97
N ARG A 161 -9.42 -12.61 -0.77
CA ARG A 161 -10.33 -12.83 0.35
C ARG A 161 -9.50 -12.96 1.61
N LEU A 162 -9.93 -12.26 2.66
CA LEU A 162 -9.27 -12.31 3.96
C LEU A 162 -9.89 -13.41 4.80
N ASP A 163 -9.05 -14.32 5.30
CA ASP A 163 -9.50 -15.36 6.20
C ASP A 163 -9.96 -14.76 7.53
N VAL A 164 -10.93 -15.42 8.13
CA VAL A 164 -11.36 -15.08 9.50
C VAL A 164 -10.20 -15.38 10.45
N ALA A 165 -9.90 -14.44 11.35
CA ALA A 165 -8.84 -14.62 12.34
C ALA A 165 -9.07 -15.92 13.13
N PRO A 166 -7.99 -16.70 13.45
CA PRO A 166 -8.12 -17.89 14.28
C PRO A 166 -8.77 -17.54 15.62
N GLY A 167 -9.92 -18.16 15.94
CA GLY A 167 -10.67 -17.92 17.18
C GLY A 167 -12.04 -17.27 17.00
N SER A 168 -12.40 -16.76 15.82
CA SER A 168 -13.78 -16.36 15.52
C SER A 168 -14.55 -17.52 14.89
N VAL A 169 -14.78 -18.57 15.66
CA VAL A 169 -15.83 -19.53 15.34
C VAL A 169 -17.15 -18.82 15.59
N ARG A 170 -17.86 -18.47 14.54
CA ARG A 170 -19.27 -18.16 14.69
C ARG A 170 -19.96 -19.47 15.09
N GLU A 171 -20.28 -19.59 16.35
CA GLU A 171 -21.32 -20.55 16.75
C GLU A 171 -22.59 -20.14 16.01
N ILE A 172 -23.11 -21.10 15.28
CA ILE A 172 -24.38 -20.97 14.60
C ILE A 172 -25.47 -21.05 15.68
#